data_3726cb506be1aca7147ae555be4ad482
#
_entry.id   3726cb506be1aca7147ae555be4ad482
#
_cell.length_a   1.000
_cell.length_b   1.000
_cell.length_c   1.000
_cell.angle_alpha   90.00
_cell.angle_beta   90.00
_cell.angle_gamma   90.00
#
_symmetry.space_group_name_H-M   'P 1'
#
loop_
_entity.id
_entity.type
_entity.pdbx_description
1 polymer ?
#
loop_
_entity_poly.entity_id
_entity_poly.type
_entity_poly.pdbx_seq_one_letter_code
_entity_poly.pdbx_strand_id
1 'polypeptide(L)'
;SLFPEEYKALRTGVEAGMNLIDTAEMYGDGAAEELVGFSIQGMDRSKLFLVSKVYPFNAGQRHIFTSCEDSLRRMKTDYLDLYLLHWRGSIPLRETVECMEELKAKGRIREWGVSNLDTADMQELFAKPDGTHCAAEQVLYNVSSRGIEYDLLPLMQQHQIPVMAYCPLAQAGQLRRGL
;
A
#
# COMPACT_ATOMS: atom_id res chain seq x y z
N SER A 1 0.24 -12.76 23.15
CA SER A 1 0.61 -12.27 21.82
C SER A 1 1.40 -13.35 21.11
N LEU A 2 1.03 -13.68 19.87
CA LEU A 2 1.75 -14.62 19.02
C LEU A 2 3.12 -14.06 18.57
N PHE A 3 3.31 -12.73 18.66
CA PHE A 3 4.48 -12.00 18.18
C PHE A 3 4.87 -10.88 19.16
N PRO A 4 5.37 -11.19 20.36
CA PRO A 4 5.60 -10.19 21.39
C PRO A 4 6.71 -9.18 21.04
N GLU A 5 7.71 -9.57 20.28
CA GLU A 5 8.82 -8.69 19.88
C GLU A 5 8.39 -7.73 18.77
N GLU A 6 7.70 -8.23 17.76
CA GLU A 6 7.18 -7.45 16.65
C GLU A 6 6.13 -6.44 17.13
N TYR A 7 5.23 -6.88 18.03
CA TYR A 7 4.26 -5.99 18.67
C TYR A 7 4.95 -4.83 19.39
N LYS A 8 5.98 -5.15 20.21
CA LYS A 8 6.73 -4.13 20.96
C LYS A 8 7.46 -3.17 20.00
N ALA A 9 8.08 -3.70 18.96
CA ALA A 9 8.80 -2.90 17.97
C ALA A 9 7.85 -1.92 17.25
N LEU A 10 6.68 -2.40 16.80
CA LEU A 10 5.66 -1.57 16.14
C LEU A 10 5.18 -0.43 17.07
N ARG A 11 4.82 -0.76 18.30
CA ARG A 11 4.40 0.26 19.28
C ARG A 11 5.47 1.29 19.55
N THR A 12 6.71 0.84 19.78
CA THR A 12 7.84 1.74 20.00
C THR A 12 8.06 2.67 18.82
N GLY A 13 7.95 2.16 17.58
CA GLY A 13 8.04 2.97 16.37
C GLY A 13 6.97 4.06 16.31
N VAL A 14 5.71 3.70 16.57
CA VAL A 14 4.60 4.65 16.56
C VAL A 14 4.76 5.71 17.67
N GLU A 15 5.12 5.29 18.88
CA GLU A 15 5.38 6.19 20.01
C GLU A 15 6.56 7.14 19.74
N ALA A 16 7.52 6.72 18.91
CA ALA A 16 8.62 7.54 18.41
C ALA A 16 8.25 8.45 17.22
N GLY A 17 6.99 8.42 16.76
CA GLY A 17 6.49 9.27 15.68
C GLY A 17 6.44 8.64 14.29
N MET A 18 6.74 7.33 14.15
CA MET A 18 6.61 6.58 12.90
C MET A 18 5.13 6.20 12.69
N ASN A 19 4.32 7.14 12.26
CA ASN A 19 2.86 6.98 12.20
C ASN A 19 2.33 6.35 10.91
N LEU A 20 3.15 6.21 9.86
CA LEU A 20 2.79 5.48 8.65
C LEU A 20 3.14 4.00 8.83
N ILE A 21 2.11 3.14 8.77
CA ILE A 21 2.24 1.69 8.92
C ILE A 21 1.79 1.04 7.61
N ASP A 22 2.73 0.37 6.95
CA ASP A 22 2.51 -0.30 5.67
C ASP A 22 2.47 -1.82 5.83
N THR A 23 1.38 -2.43 5.36
CA THR A 23 1.16 -3.87 5.37
C THR A 23 0.47 -4.33 4.10
N ALA A 24 0.02 -5.58 4.03
CA ALA A 24 -0.76 -6.14 2.94
C ALA A 24 -1.51 -7.39 3.39
N GLU A 25 -2.64 -7.71 2.75
CA GLU A 25 -3.38 -8.97 2.99
C GLU A 25 -2.50 -10.20 2.71
N MET A 26 -1.52 -10.07 1.81
CA MET A 26 -0.58 -11.13 1.46
C MET A 26 0.39 -11.49 2.59
N TYR A 27 0.75 -10.54 3.44
CA TYR A 27 1.83 -10.74 4.41
C TYR A 27 1.39 -11.69 5.52
N GLY A 28 1.94 -12.92 5.46
CA GLY A 28 1.58 -13.99 6.38
C GLY A 28 0.09 -14.35 6.33
N ASP A 29 -0.53 -14.30 5.15
CA ASP A 29 -1.96 -14.56 4.93
C ASP A 29 -2.87 -13.77 5.89
N GLY A 30 -2.56 -12.48 6.06
CA GLY A 30 -3.28 -11.56 6.93
C GLY A 30 -2.73 -11.44 8.35
N ALA A 31 -1.78 -12.28 8.77
CA ALA A 31 -1.22 -12.22 10.12
C ALA A 31 -0.49 -10.91 10.41
N ALA A 32 0.13 -10.28 9.39
CA ALA A 32 0.74 -8.96 9.55
C ALA A 32 -0.30 -7.86 9.80
N GLU A 33 -1.45 -7.91 9.13
CA GLU A 33 -2.56 -6.99 9.39
C GLU A 33 -3.15 -7.19 10.79
N GLU A 34 -3.28 -8.44 11.26
CA GLU A 34 -3.71 -8.74 12.63
C GLU A 34 -2.71 -8.18 13.66
N LEU A 35 -1.41 -8.34 13.42
CA LEU A 35 -0.38 -7.75 14.28
C LEU A 35 -0.49 -6.24 14.34
N VAL A 36 -0.70 -5.56 13.21
CA VAL A 36 -0.95 -4.12 13.17
C VAL A 36 -2.20 -3.79 14.01
N GLY A 37 -3.32 -4.50 13.76
CA GLY A 37 -4.56 -4.30 14.49
C GLY A 37 -4.42 -4.44 16.01
N PHE A 38 -3.63 -5.41 16.49
CA PHE A 38 -3.31 -5.54 17.92
C PHE A 38 -2.41 -4.39 18.41
N SER A 39 -1.43 -4.00 17.61
CA SER A 39 -0.42 -3.02 18.03
C SER A 39 -0.96 -1.61 18.18
N ILE A 40 -1.97 -1.23 17.40
CA ILE A 40 -2.56 0.11 17.42
C ILE A 40 -3.71 0.27 18.43
N GLN A 41 -4.11 -0.81 19.12
CA GLN A 41 -5.20 -0.72 20.10
C GLN A 41 -4.90 0.32 21.18
N GLY A 42 -5.88 1.18 21.46
CA GLY A 42 -5.76 2.28 22.42
C GLY A 42 -4.99 3.50 21.92
N MET A 43 -4.52 3.48 20.68
CA MET A 43 -3.93 4.66 20.04
C MET A 43 -5.02 5.53 19.38
N ASP A 44 -4.75 6.81 19.23
CA ASP A 44 -5.60 7.74 18.48
C ASP A 44 -5.49 7.41 16.98
N ARG A 45 -6.54 6.80 16.42
CA ARG A 45 -6.59 6.38 15.01
C ARG A 45 -6.33 7.54 14.03
N SER A 46 -6.73 8.75 14.38
CA SER A 46 -6.57 9.93 13.53
C SER A 46 -5.11 10.37 13.35
N LYS A 47 -4.22 9.90 14.21
CA LYS A 47 -2.77 10.16 14.15
C LYS A 47 -1.99 9.09 13.38
N LEU A 48 -2.66 8.02 12.95
CA LEU A 48 -2.06 6.92 12.22
C LEU A 48 -2.39 7.04 10.73
N PHE A 49 -1.44 6.67 9.88
CA PHE A 49 -1.61 6.51 8.45
C PHE A 49 -1.44 5.03 8.10
N LEU A 50 -2.56 4.34 7.92
CA LEU A 50 -2.58 2.91 7.67
C LEU A 50 -2.67 2.61 6.18
N VAL A 51 -1.71 1.83 5.69
CA VAL A 51 -1.64 1.36 4.31
C VAL A 51 -1.80 -0.16 4.28
N SER A 52 -2.68 -0.65 3.42
CA SER A 52 -2.73 -2.07 3.07
C SER A 52 -2.86 -2.24 1.55
N LYS A 53 -2.75 -3.49 1.08
CA LYS A 53 -2.69 -3.80 -0.35
C LYS A 53 -3.56 -5.00 -0.66
N VAL A 54 -4.29 -4.91 -1.77
CA VAL A 54 -5.10 -6.01 -2.30
C VAL A 54 -4.28 -6.84 -3.28
N TYR A 55 -4.44 -8.16 -3.23
CA TYR A 55 -3.93 -9.05 -4.27
C TYR A 55 -4.50 -8.69 -5.64
N PRO A 56 -3.72 -8.77 -6.73
CA PRO A 56 -4.21 -8.47 -8.07
C PRO A 56 -5.42 -9.29 -8.49
N PHE A 57 -5.49 -10.56 -8.10
CA PHE A 57 -6.62 -11.44 -8.42
C PHE A 57 -7.87 -11.15 -7.58
N ASN A 58 -7.74 -10.39 -6.49
CA ASN A 58 -8.86 -9.90 -5.69
C ASN A 58 -9.26 -8.46 -6.06
N ALA A 59 -8.53 -7.79 -6.95
CA ALA A 59 -8.69 -6.36 -7.22
C ALA A 59 -9.87 -5.99 -8.15
N GLY A 60 -10.78 -6.92 -8.41
CA GLY A 60 -11.98 -6.72 -9.21
C GLY A 60 -13.26 -6.76 -8.39
N GLN A 61 -14.37 -6.41 -9.03
CA GLN A 61 -15.70 -6.27 -8.45
C GLN A 61 -16.15 -7.49 -7.64
N ARG A 62 -15.71 -8.68 -8.03
CA ARG A 62 -16.10 -9.93 -7.37
C ARG A 62 -15.54 -10.07 -5.95
N HIS A 63 -14.35 -9.53 -5.65
CA HIS A 63 -13.62 -9.85 -4.43
C HIS A 63 -13.13 -8.63 -3.64
N ILE A 64 -12.88 -7.50 -4.29
CA ILE A 64 -12.17 -6.36 -3.65
C ILE A 64 -12.88 -5.84 -2.40
N PHE A 65 -14.21 -5.82 -2.42
CA PHE A 65 -15.00 -5.33 -1.28
C PHE A 65 -14.84 -6.24 -0.07
N THR A 66 -14.90 -7.56 -0.27
CA THR A 66 -14.68 -8.55 0.80
C THR A 66 -13.23 -8.50 1.29
N SER A 67 -12.24 -8.42 0.38
CA SER A 67 -10.82 -8.27 0.75
C SER A 67 -10.57 -7.03 1.59
N CYS A 68 -11.16 -5.89 1.22
CA CYS A 68 -11.04 -4.66 1.99
C CYS A 68 -11.68 -4.80 3.39
N GLU A 69 -12.90 -5.32 3.49
CA GLU A 69 -13.57 -5.53 4.79
C GLU A 69 -12.79 -6.52 5.67
N ASP A 70 -12.20 -7.56 5.10
CA ASP A 70 -11.36 -8.50 5.82
C ASP A 70 -10.07 -7.85 6.34
N SER A 71 -9.43 -7.00 5.55
CA SER A 71 -8.28 -6.18 5.97
C SER A 71 -8.65 -5.24 7.12
N LEU A 72 -9.77 -4.53 7.00
CA LEU A 72 -10.28 -3.65 8.06
C LEU A 72 -10.55 -4.41 9.36
N ARG A 73 -11.17 -5.60 9.25
CA ARG A 73 -11.46 -6.46 10.41
C ARG A 73 -10.17 -6.93 11.10
N ARG A 74 -9.16 -7.40 10.33
CA ARG A 74 -7.86 -7.83 10.86
C ARG A 74 -7.12 -6.67 11.53
N MET A 75 -7.12 -5.50 10.90
CA MET A 75 -6.47 -4.30 11.43
C MET A 75 -7.31 -3.58 12.49
N LYS A 76 -8.54 -4.05 12.80
CA LYS A 76 -9.44 -3.49 13.82
C LYS A 76 -9.66 -1.98 13.65
N THR A 77 -9.93 -1.56 12.44
CA THR A 77 -10.17 -0.18 12.03
C THR A 77 -11.35 -0.09 11.08
N ASP A 78 -11.98 1.07 10.99
CA ASP A 78 -13.15 1.29 10.13
C ASP A 78 -12.75 1.78 8.71
N TYR A 79 -11.50 2.24 8.55
CA TYR A 79 -10.99 2.73 7.28
C TYR A 79 -9.48 2.56 7.16
N LEU A 80 -8.99 2.48 5.92
CA LEU A 80 -7.58 2.64 5.57
C LEU A 80 -7.32 4.06 5.07
N ASP A 81 -6.14 4.60 5.33
CA ASP A 81 -5.74 5.90 4.78
C ASP A 81 -5.35 5.75 3.31
N LEU A 82 -4.71 4.62 2.96
CA LEU A 82 -4.33 4.30 1.59
C LEU A 82 -4.49 2.80 1.34
N TYR A 83 -5.15 2.45 0.23
CA TYR A 83 -5.31 1.07 -0.22
C TYR A 83 -4.70 0.89 -1.60
N LEU A 84 -3.76 -0.04 -1.75
CA LEU A 84 -2.97 -0.21 -2.96
C LEU A 84 -3.35 -1.49 -3.72
N LEU A 85 -3.38 -1.42 -5.05
CA LEU A 85 -3.20 -2.61 -5.88
C LEU A 85 -1.76 -3.08 -5.73
N HIS A 86 -1.51 -4.31 -5.25
CA HIS A 86 -0.18 -4.77 -4.85
C HIS A 86 0.80 -4.93 -6.02
N TRP A 87 0.31 -5.33 -7.20
CA TRP A 87 1.00 -5.33 -8.49
C TRP A 87 0.00 -5.50 -9.63
N ARG A 88 0.44 -5.29 -10.85
CA ARG A 88 -0.37 -5.49 -12.04
C ARG A 88 -0.78 -6.97 -12.19
N GLY A 89 -2.09 -7.23 -12.24
CA GLY A 89 -2.68 -8.55 -12.48
C GLY A 89 -3.39 -8.63 -13.83
N SER A 90 -4.26 -9.62 -13.97
CA SER A 90 -5.07 -9.85 -15.18
C SER A 90 -6.40 -9.11 -15.17
N ILE A 91 -6.83 -8.58 -14.03
CA ILE A 91 -8.06 -7.78 -13.94
C ILE A 91 -7.81 -6.44 -14.63
N PRO A 92 -8.74 -5.98 -15.52
CA PRO A 92 -8.59 -4.70 -16.19
C PRO A 92 -8.45 -3.55 -15.18
N LEU A 93 -7.48 -2.64 -15.40
CA LEU A 93 -7.27 -1.49 -14.50
C LEU A 93 -8.52 -0.64 -14.33
N ARG A 94 -9.34 -0.51 -15.36
CA ARG A 94 -10.61 0.19 -15.28
C ARG A 94 -11.52 -0.36 -14.20
N GLU A 95 -11.67 -1.69 -14.14
CA GLU A 95 -12.49 -2.35 -13.12
C GLU A 95 -11.93 -2.12 -11.70
N THR A 96 -10.61 -2.23 -11.55
CA THR A 96 -9.95 -1.94 -10.26
C THR A 96 -10.16 -0.49 -9.83
N VAL A 97 -10.01 0.48 -10.74
CA VAL A 97 -10.24 1.91 -10.44
C VAL A 97 -11.69 2.16 -10.02
N GLU A 98 -12.67 1.65 -10.77
CA GLU A 98 -14.08 1.79 -10.44
C GLU A 98 -14.39 1.25 -9.03
N CYS A 99 -13.84 0.09 -8.68
CA CYS A 99 -13.99 -0.50 -7.35
C CYS A 99 -13.29 0.32 -6.24
N MET A 100 -12.10 0.84 -6.50
CA MET A 100 -11.38 1.68 -5.52
C MET A 100 -12.12 2.98 -5.25
N GLU A 101 -12.65 3.63 -6.29
CA GLU A 101 -13.49 4.83 -6.15
C GLU A 101 -14.78 4.53 -5.35
N GLU A 102 -15.39 3.35 -5.55
CA GLU A 102 -16.55 2.93 -4.77
C GLU A 102 -16.20 2.69 -3.29
N LEU A 103 -15.06 2.05 -2.99
CA LEU A 103 -14.57 1.89 -1.61
C LEU A 103 -14.31 3.24 -0.94
N LYS A 104 -13.76 4.21 -1.69
CA LYS A 104 -13.54 5.58 -1.23
C LYS A 104 -14.89 6.28 -0.96
N ALA A 105 -15.83 6.19 -1.86
CA ALA A 105 -17.18 6.76 -1.69
C ALA A 105 -17.92 6.16 -0.48
N LYS A 106 -17.68 4.89 -0.17
CA LYS A 106 -18.23 4.22 1.02
C LYS A 106 -17.47 4.55 2.32
N GLY A 107 -16.38 5.31 2.24
CA GLY A 107 -15.55 5.68 3.39
C GLY A 107 -14.72 4.53 3.97
N ARG A 108 -14.56 3.42 3.23
CA ARG A 108 -13.72 2.29 3.64
C ARG A 108 -12.24 2.56 3.46
N ILE A 109 -11.92 3.38 2.48
CA ILE A 109 -10.57 3.91 2.24
C ILE A 109 -10.65 5.42 2.07
N ARG A 110 -9.59 6.14 2.41
CA ARG A 110 -9.50 7.59 2.18
C ARG A 110 -8.96 7.87 0.78
N GLU A 111 -7.88 7.18 0.44
CA GLU A 111 -7.24 7.26 -0.87
C GLU A 111 -6.88 5.86 -1.38
N TRP A 112 -6.68 5.74 -2.68
CA TRP A 112 -6.18 4.54 -3.30
C TRP A 112 -4.95 4.84 -4.16
N GLY A 113 -4.17 3.81 -4.42
CA GLY A 113 -3.00 3.87 -5.28
C GLY A 113 -2.63 2.51 -5.82
N VAL A 114 -1.44 2.42 -6.34
CA VAL A 114 -0.93 1.19 -6.95
C VAL A 114 0.49 0.89 -6.46
N SER A 115 0.97 -0.31 -6.75
CA SER A 115 2.33 -0.73 -6.43
C SER A 115 2.88 -1.61 -7.55
N ASN A 116 4.15 -1.47 -7.84
CA ASN A 116 4.85 -2.26 -8.85
C ASN A 116 4.26 -2.16 -10.28
N LEU A 117 3.66 -1.02 -10.63
CA LEU A 117 3.29 -0.73 -12.01
C LEU A 117 4.49 -0.08 -12.72
N ASP A 118 4.73 -0.46 -13.96
CA ASP A 118 5.74 0.18 -14.79
C ASP A 118 5.19 1.45 -15.48
N THR A 119 6.03 2.12 -16.25
CA THR A 119 5.67 3.35 -16.97
C THR A 119 4.50 3.14 -17.92
N ALA A 120 4.45 2.00 -18.63
CA ALA A 120 3.37 1.69 -19.56
C ALA A 120 2.06 1.40 -18.83
N ASP A 121 2.11 0.65 -17.73
CA ASP A 121 0.97 0.39 -16.87
C ASP A 121 0.40 1.68 -16.28
N MET A 122 1.26 2.60 -15.82
CA MET A 122 0.83 3.89 -15.30
C MET A 122 0.19 4.79 -16.37
N GLN A 123 0.72 4.77 -17.59
CA GLN A 123 0.11 5.47 -18.73
C GLN A 123 -1.26 4.87 -19.08
N GLU A 124 -1.37 3.53 -19.04
CA GLU A 124 -2.65 2.85 -19.20
C GLU A 124 -3.64 3.27 -18.10
N LEU A 125 -3.20 3.30 -16.84
CA LEU A 125 -4.01 3.72 -15.69
C LEU A 125 -4.56 5.15 -15.89
N PHE A 126 -3.69 6.10 -16.23
CA PHE A 126 -4.07 7.50 -16.42
C PHE A 126 -5.04 7.72 -17.60
N ALA A 127 -5.05 6.82 -18.57
CA ALA A 127 -6.00 6.84 -19.67
C ALA A 127 -7.41 6.30 -19.29
N LYS A 128 -7.59 5.75 -18.08
CA LYS A 128 -8.91 5.29 -17.61
C LYS A 128 -9.66 6.44 -16.94
N PRO A 129 -11.00 6.42 -16.96
CA PRO A 129 -11.79 7.30 -16.10
C PRO A 129 -11.30 7.18 -14.65
N ASP A 130 -11.16 8.33 -13.98
CA ASP A 130 -10.70 8.45 -12.58
C ASP A 130 -9.29 7.88 -12.30
N GLY A 131 -8.57 7.37 -13.31
CA GLY A 131 -7.22 6.82 -13.15
C GLY A 131 -6.19 7.82 -12.62
N THR A 132 -6.41 9.11 -12.87
CA THR A 132 -5.58 10.21 -12.34
C THR A 132 -5.85 10.53 -10.87
N HIS A 133 -6.87 9.91 -10.24
CA HIS A 133 -7.09 10.00 -8.79
C HIS A 133 -6.14 9.10 -8.00
N CYS A 134 -5.29 8.32 -8.66
CA CYS A 134 -4.24 7.54 -8.02
C CYS A 134 -3.39 8.43 -7.11
N ALA A 135 -3.38 8.13 -5.82
CA ALA A 135 -2.74 8.98 -4.81
C ALA A 135 -1.26 8.65 -4.56
N ALA A 136 -0.80 7.44 -4.95
CA ALA A 136 0.59 7.04 -4.78
C ALA A 136 0.94 5.83 -5.67
N GLU A 137 2.21 5.74 -6.05
CA GLU A 137 2.85 4.56 -6.63
C GLU A 137 3.93 4.04 -5.69
N GLN A 138 3.80 2.78 -5.22
CA GLN A 138 4.78 2.16 -4.35
C GLN A 138 5.68 1.19 -5.12
N VAL A 139 6.98 1.47 -5.16
CA VAL A 139 7.95 0.71 -5.98
C VAL A 139 9.27 0.46 -5.26
N LEU A 140 10.01 -0.53 -5.75
CA LEU A 140 11.40 -0.75 -5.31
C LEU A 140 12.27 0.44 -5.70
N TYR A 141 12.77 1.15 -4.70
CA TYR A 141 13.67 2.27 -4.94
C TYR A 141 14.66 2.45 -3.79
N ASN A 142 15.93 2.35 -4.11
CA ASN A 142 17.05 2.56 -3.17
C ASN A 142 18.34 2.85 -3.95
N VAL A 143 19.45 3.05 -3.23
CA VAL A 143 20.76 3.38 -3.82
C VAL A 143 21.28 2.37 -4.85
N SER A 144 20.82 1.11 -4.79
CA SER A 144 21.22 0.04 -5.71
C SER A 144 20.15 -0.28 -6.77
N SER A 145 18.92 0.16 -6.59
CA SER A 145 17.76 -0.11 -7.46
C SER A 145 17.16 1.22 -7.92
N ARG A 146 17.73 1.80 -8.97
CA ARG A 146 17.43 3.16 -9.43
C ARG A 146 16.74 3.21 -10.80
N GLY A 147 16.26 2.07 -11.29
CA GLY A 147 15.67 1.96 -12.63
C GLY A 147 14.49 2.90 -12.88
N ILE A 148 13.70 3.20 -11.87
CA ILE A 148 12.55 4.11 -12.00
C ILE A 148 12.95 5.57 -12.38
N GLU A 149 14.21 5.95 -12.17
CA GLU A 149 14.68 7.31 -12.47
C GLU A 149 14.71 7.63 -13.97
N TYR A 150 14.71 6.60 -14.84
CA TYR A 150 14.76 6.80 -16.27
C TYR A 150 13.45 7.30 -16.86
N ASP A 151 12.33 6.81 -16.39
CA ASP A 151 11.02 7.10 -17.00
C ASP A 151 9.86 7.17 -16.01
N LEU A 152 9.72 6.21 -15.08
CA LEU A 152 8.59 6.16 -14.16
C LEU A 152 8.59 7.35 -13.19
N LEU A 153 9.71 7.65 -12.55
CA LEU A 153 9.81 8.77 -11.60
C LEU A 153 9.52 10.12 -12.26
N PRO A 154 10.07 10.45 -13.46
CA PRO A 154 9.67 11.64 -14.21
C PRO A 154 8.17 11.68 -14.54
N LEU A 155 7.57 10.55 -14.94
CA LEU A 155 6.14 10.47 -15.20
C LEU A 155 5.31 10.78 -13.94
N MET A 156 5.68 10.19 -12.79
CA MET A 156 5.01 10.45 -11.52
C MET A 156 5.12 11.92 -11.10
N GLN A 157 6.30 12.52 -11.27
CA GLN A 157 6.51 13.95 -11.00
C GLN A 157 5.64 14.84 -11.88
N GLN A 158 5.51 14.52 -13.17
CA GLN A 158 4.64 15.25 -14.10
C GLN A 158 3.18 15.23 -13.66
N HIS A 159 2.70 14.10 -13.13
CA HIS A 159 1.34 13.92 -12.62
C HIS A 159 1.17 14.35 -11.17
N GLN A 160 2.24 14.81 -10.50
CA GLN A 160 2.25 15.20 -9.09
C GLN A 160 1.84 14.08 -8.13
N ILE A 161 2.13 12.82 -8.52
CA ILE A 161 1.86 11.63 -7.71
C ILE A 161 3.14 11.22 -6.97
N PRO A 162 3.10 11.12 -5.63
CA PRO A 162 4.25 10.70 -4.85
C PRO A 162 4.63 9.24 -5.11
N VAL A 163 5.92 8.97 -5.12
CA VAL A 163 6.49 7.62 -5.13
C VAL A 163 6.81 7.21 -3.70
N MET A 164 6.29 6.06 -3.29
CA MET A 164 6.61 5.41 -2.02
C MET A 164 7.67 4.34 -2.26
N ALA A 165 8.87 4.53 -1.70
CA ALA A 165 9.96 3.57 -1.85
C ALA A 165 9.80 2.40 -0.88
N TYR A 166 9.63 1.15 -1.38
CA TYR A 166 9.83 0.00 -0.52
C TYR A 166 11.29 -0.49 -0.59
N CYS A 167 11.75 -1.15 0.48
CA CYS A 167 13.17 -1.51 0.67
C CYS A 167 14.13 -0.33 0.49
N PRO A 168 13.88 0.85 1.08
CA PRO A 168 14.69 2.04 0.85
C PRO A 168 16.12 1.88 1.33
N LEU A 169 16.37 1.00 2.31
CA LEU A 169 17.70 0.65 2.83
C LEU A 169 18.24 -0.66 2.23
N ALA A 170 17.69 -1.11 1.09
CA ALA A 170 17.94 -2.39 0.45
C ALA A 170 17.54 -3.62 1.33
N GLN A 171 17.57 -4.83 0.75
CA GLN A 171 17.15 -6.04 1.45
C GLN A 171 18.32 -6.80 2.06
N ALA A 172 18.10 -7.39 3.27
CA ALA A 172 18.91 -8.45 3.83
C ALA A 172 20.44 -8.22 3.79
N GLY A 173 20.90 -7.00 4.09
CA GLY A 173 22.34 -6.71 4.18
C GLY A 173 23.03 -6.51 2.83
N GLN A 174 22.30 -6.30 1.73
CA GLN A 174 22.88 -5.96 0.44
C GLN A 174 23.72 -4.67 0.50
N LEU A 175 23.38 -3.72 1.37
CA LEU A 175 24.18 -2.51 1.62
C LEU A 175 25.58 -2.81 2.20
N ARG A 176 25.78 -3.99 2.82
CA ARG A 176 27.09 -4.38 3.36
C ARG A 176 28.05 -4.96 2.33
N ARG A 177 27.57 -5.26 1.13
CA ARG A 177 28.35 -5.89 0.06
C ARG A 177 28.75 -4.94 -1.06
N GLY A 178 28.31 -3.67 -1.03
CA GLY A 178 28.46 -2.74 -2.13
C GLY A 178 29.08 -1.39 -1.78
N LEU A 179 29.72 -1.27 -0.61
CA LEU A 179 30.53 -0.10 -0.23
C LEU A 179 31.98 -0.50 -0.10
#